data_6bbd7ff76fe4cb22c99c96db77f4db1d
#
_entry.id   6bbd7ff76fe4cb22c99c96db77f4db1d
#
_cell.length_a   1.000
_cell.length_b   1.000
_cell.length_c   1.000
_cell.angle_alpha   90.00
_cell.angle_beta   90.00
_cell.angle_gamma   90.00
#
_symmetry.space_group_name_H-M   'P 1'
#
loop_
_entity.id
_entity.type
_entity.pdbx_description
1 polymer ?
#
loop_
_entity_poly.entity_id
_entity_poly.type
_entity_poly.pdbx_seq_one_letter_code
_entity_poly.pdbx_strand_id
1 'polypeptide(L)'
;PIDKDILPNSLTHLTFGINYNQKLYKDVLPSGMTHLTFGMYYNQQIEKDVLPNSLTHLTFGHYYNHPIDKDVLPNSLTHLTFGYLYNQPFDKNVLPNSLTHLTFGYDYNHPIDKDVLPDSLTYLTFGSKYNQPFDKNVLPSSLTHLTFGNKYNQPIDKNVLPSSLTHLTFGSKYNQLTKCVT
;
A
#
# COMPACT_ATOMS: atom_id res chain seq x y z
N PRO A 1 14.93 21.01 5.25
CA PRO A 1 13.95 20.34 6.11
C PRO A 1 12.89 21.30 6.58
N ILE A 2 11.73 20.77 6.96
CA ILE A 2 10.69 21.54 7.65
C ILE A 2 10.98 21.37 9.14
N ASP A 3 11.07 22.49 9.86
CA ASP A 3 11.26 22.47 11.30
C ASP A 3 9.94 22.32 12.04
N LYS A 4 10.00 21.93 13.30
CA LYS A 4 8.83 21.83 14.17
C LYS A 4 8.10 23.18 14.23
N ASP A 5 6.79 23.15 14.32
CA ASP A 5 5.89 24.31 14.47
C ASP A 5 5.85 25.28 13.26
N ILE A 6 6.46 24.91 12.12
CA ILE A 6 6.34 25.69 10.87
C ILE A 6 4.98 25.47 10.21
N LEU A 7 4.45 24.24 10.25
CA LEU A 7 3.14 23.94 9.66
C LEU A 7 2.01 24.30 10.63
N PRO A 8 0.95 24.98 10.16
CA PRO A 8 -0.19 25.31 11.02
C PRO A 8 -0.85 24.06 11.61
N ASN A 9 -1.20 24.09 12.90
CA ASN A 9 -1.87 22.96 13.57
C ASN A 9 -3.25 22.62 12.98
N SER A 10 -3.88 23.55 12.27
CA SER A 10 -5.15 23.34 11.56
C SER A 10 -5.00 22.64 10.21
N LEU A 11 -3.75 22.38 9.77
CA LEU A 11 -3.50 21.75 8.48
C LEU A 11 -3.91 20.27 8.50
N THR A 12 -4.86 19.91 7.68
CA THR A 12 -5.37 18.53 7.53
C THR A 12 -4.88 17.81 6.29
N HIS A 13 -4.47 18.57 5.26
CA HIS A 13 -4.01 18.03 3.98
C HIS A 13 -2.69 18.67 3.59
N LEU A 14 -1.68 17.84 3.28
CA LEU A 14 -0.37 18.31 2.82
C LEU A 14 0.04 17.53 1.56
N THR A 15 0.39 18.28 0.52
CA THR A 15 1.02 17.72 -0.68
C THR A 15 2.38 18.37 -0.86
N PHE A 16 3.42 17.56 -0.84
CA PHE A 16 4.77 18.02 -1.10
C PHE A 16 5.01 18.24 -2.59
N GLY A 17 5.77 19.27 -2.91
CA GLY A 17 6.20 19.56 -4.28
C GLY A 17 7.08 18.44 -4.87
N ILE A 18 7.15 18.40 -6.20
CA ILE A 18 7.81 17.35 -6.99
C ILE A 18 9.24 17.05 -6.52
N ASN A 19 10.00 18.06 -6.14
CA ASN A 19 11.43 17.95 -5.77
C ASN A 19 11.68 17.82 -4.26
N TYR A 20 10.63 17.77 -3.44
CA TYR A 20 10.83 17.62 -2.00
C TYR A 20 11.39 16.24 -1.67
N ASN A 21 12.59 16.20 -1.11
CA ASN A 21 13.29 14.98 -0.69
C ASN A 21 14.08 15.22 0.59
N GLN A 22 13.45 15.82 1.60
CA GLN A 22 14.06 16.04 2.90
C GLN A 22 13.48 15.08 3.93
N LYS A 23 14.32 14.58 4.83
CA LYS A 23 13.89 13.72 5.94
C LYS A 23 12.88 14.46 6.79
N LEU A 24 11.81 13.79 7.16
CA LEU A 24 10.83 14.24 8.14
C LEU A 24 11.19 13.67 9.51
N TYR A 25 10.98 14.47 10.53
CA TYR A 25 11.22 14.10 11.91
C TYR A 25 9.92 14.06 12.70
N LYS A 26 9.96 13.43 13.86
CA LYS A 26 8.85 13.40 14.80
C LYS A 26 8.36 14.81 15.13
N ASP A 27 7.05 14.97 15.28
CA ASP A 27 6.35 16.21 15.63
C ASP A 27 6.47 17.38 14.61
N VAL A 28 6.98 17.11 13.40
CA VAL A 28 7.01 18.09 12.31
C VAL A 28 5.66 18.20 11.62
N LEU A 29 4.96 17.09 11.46
CA LEU A 29 3.63 17.05 10.85
C LEU A 29 2.55 17.32 11.91
N PRO A 30 1.57 18.21 11.62
CA PRO A 30 0.48 18.50 12.55
C PRO A 30 -0.31 17.25 12.96
N SER A 31 -0.62 17.15 14.25
CA SER A 31 -1.32 15.99 14.83
C SER A 31 -2.74 15.77 14.32
N GLY A 32 -3.37 16.78 13.70
CA GLY A 32 -4.70 16.71 13.07
C GLY A 32 -4.67 16.37 11.58
N MET A 33 -3.49 16.12 11.00
CA MET A 33 -3.38 15.84 9.57
C MET A 33 -4.01 14.49 9.20
N THR A 34 -4.84 14.51 8.16
CA THR A 34 -5.56 13.32 7.66
C THR A 34 -5.07 12.83 6.31
N HIS A 35 -4.51 13.72 5.48
CA HIS A 35 -4.05 13.39 4.13
C HIS A 35 -2.62 13.88 3.90
N LEU A 36 -1.75 12.97 3.45
CA LEU A 36 -0.36 13.26 3.13
C LEU A 36 0.01 12.67 1.77
N THR A 37 0.49 13.52 0.87
CA THR A 37 0.99 13.11 -0.44
C THR A 37 2.42 13.59 -0.62
N PHE A 38 3.31 12.65 -0.89
CA PHE A 38 4.71 12.94 -1.19
C PHE A 38 4.91 13.24 -2.67
N GLY A 39 5.82 14.18 -2.95
CA GLY A 39 6.22 14.53 -4.30
C GLY A 39 7.02 13.40 -4.98
N MET A 40 7.21 13.54 -6.29
CA MET A 40 7.81 12.52 -7.17
C MET A 40 9.15 11.99 -6.65
N TYR A 41 10.05 12.88 -6.23
CA TYR A 41 11.43 12.52 -5.84
C TYR A 41 11.61 12.18 -4.37
N TYR A 42 10.54 12.15 -3.58
CA TYR A 42 10.67 11.77 -2.17
C TYR A 42 11.12 10.33 -2.03
N ASN A 43 12.30 10.13 -1.42
CA ASN A 43 12.89 8.84 -1.16
C ASN A 43 13.69 8.87 0.16
N GLN A 44 13.06 9.33 1.24
CA GLN A 44 13.63 9.27 2.58
C GLN A 44 12.87 8.25 3.40
N GLN A 45 13.60 7.43 4.16
CA GLN A 45 12.97 6.47 5.07
C GLN A 45 12.13 7.21 6.11
N ILE A 46 10.91 6.73 6.35
CA ILE A 46 10.02 7.23 7.39
C ILE A 46 10.22 6.38 8.63
N GLU A 47 10.58 7.04 9.72
CA GLU A 47 10.78 6.40 11.00
C GLU A 47 9.47 6.34 11.81
N LYS A 48 9.49 5.51 12.85
CA LYS A 48 8.37 5.40 13.80
C LYS A 48 8.04 6.78 14.41
N ASP A 49 6.77 7.03 14.67
CA ASP A 49 6.22 8.25 15.24
C ASP A 49 6.38 9.53 14.38
N VAL A 50 6.80 9.43 13.13
CA VAL A 50 6.86 10.57 12.20
C VAL A 50 5.49 10.87 11.61
N LEU A 51 4.71 9.86 11.25
CA LEU A 51 3.36 10.03 10.70
C LEU A 51 2.35 10.25 11.84
N PRO A 52 1.47 11.27 11.73
CA PRO A 52 0.50 11.56 12.78
C PRO A 52 -0.57 10.46 12.90
N ASN A 53 -1.02 10.21 14.15
CA ASN A 53 -2.02 9.18 14.45
C ASN A 53 -3.43 9.47 13.89
N SER A 54 -3.66 10.64 13.33
CA SER A 54 -4.90 11.02 12.64
C SER A 54 -4.89 10.72 11.14
N LEU A 55 -3.72 10.30 10.59
CA LEU A 55 -3.55 10.13 9.15
C LEU A 55 -4.39 8.96 8.62
N THR A 56 -5.26 9.26 7.66
CA THR A 56 -6.16 8.29 7.02
C THR A 56 -5.74 7.96 5.58
N HIS A 57 -5.09 8.90 4.90
CA HIS A 57 -4.67 8.75 3.50
C HIS A 57 -3.20 9.08 3.34
N LEU A 58 -2.44 8.13 2.81
CA LEU A 58 -1.01 8.28 2.54
C LEU A 58 -0.70 7.87 1.10
N THR A 59 -0.07 8.79 0.36
CA THR A 59 0.40 8.54 -1.01
C THR A 59 1.89 8.82 -1.09
N PHE A 60 2.66 7.81 -1.49
CA PHE A 60 4.09 7.94 -1.74
C PHE A 60 4.38 8.39 -3.17
N GLY A 61 5.45 9.15 -3.33
CA GLY A 61 5.95 9.60 -4.62
C GLY A 61 6.58 8.48 -5.46
N HIS A 62 6.87 8.79 -6.72
CA HIS A 62 7.34 7.84 -7.73
C HIS A 62 8.60 7.06 -7.30
N TYR A 63 9.56 7.74 -6.66
CA TYR A 63 10.87 7.18 -6.34
C TYR A 63 10.97 6.53 -4.95
N TYR A 64 9.91 6.59 -4.13
CA TYR A 64 9.96 6.00 -2.80
C TYR A 64 10.15 4.49 -2.87
N ASN A 65 11.25 3.98 -2.26
CA ASN A 65 11.57 2.57 -2.23
C ASN A 65 12.33 2.16 -0.95
N HIS A 66 11.87 2.61 0.20
CA HIS A 66 12.38 2.13 1.50
C HIS A 66 11.40 1.14 2.12
N PRO A 67 11.90 0.14 2.86
CA PRO A 67 11.04 -0.75 3.63
C PRO A 67 10.22 0.05 4.64
N ILE A 68 9.04 -0.41 4.92
CA ILE A 68 8.18 0.12 5.99
C ILE A 68 8.33 -0.80 7.19
N ASP A 69 8.91 -0.28 8.26
CA ASP A 69 9.08 -1.03 9.49
C ASP A 69 7.76 -1.11 10.28
N LYS A 70 7.71 -2.06 11.21
CA LYS A 70 6.57 -2.19 12.11
C LYS A 70 6.34 -0.90 12.91
N ASP A 71 5.08 -0.56 13.13
CA ASP A 71 4.61 0.62 13.86
C ASP A 71 4.95 1.97 13.21
N VAL A 72 5.37 2.00 11.94
CA VAL A 72 5.57 3.24 11.18
C VAL A 72 4.23 3.77 10.65
N LEU A 73 3.38 2.89 10.13
CA LEU A 73 2.06 3.29 9.62
C LEU A 73 1.06 3.43 10.80
N PRO A 74 0.35 4.57 10.89
CA PRO A 74 -0.60 4.77 11.98
C PRO A 74 -1.85 3.88 11.87
N ASN A 75 -2.41 3.50 13.02
CA ASN A 75 -3.61 2.65 13.10
C ASN A 75 -4.91 3.32 12.61
N SER A 76 -4.87 4.58 12.23
CA SER A 76 -5.98 5.30 11.59
C SER A 76 -5.97 5.18 10.06
N LEU A 77 -4.87 4.67 9.47
CA LEU A 77 -4.67 4.67 8.03
C LEU A 77 -5.64 3.72 7.32
N THR A 78 -6.43 4.27 6.40
CA THR A 78 -7.43 3.54 5.62
C THR A 78 -7.05 3.38 4.15
N HIS A 79 -6.27 4.34 3.61
CA HIS A 79 -5.86 4.37 2.21
C HIS A 79 -4.34 4.52 2.10
N LEU A 80 -3.70 3.57 1.42
CA LEU A 80 -2.25 3.56 1.19
C LEU A 80 -1.96 3.34 -0.29
N THR A 81 -1.22 4.28 -0.88
CA THR A 81 -0.80 4.20 -2.28
C THR A 81 0.71 4.34 -2.37
N PHE A 82 1.35 3.37 -2.99
CA PHE A 82 2.79 3.39 -3.28
C PHE A 82 3.07 3.92 -4.68
N GLY A 83 4.21 4.60 -4.80
CA GLY A 83 4.72 5.12 -6.06
C GLY A 83 5.30 4.04 -6.98
N TYR A 84 5.72 4.46 -8.17
CA TYR A 84 6.10 3.59 -9.28
C TYR A 84 7.22 2.59 -8.94
N LEU A 85 8.30 3.03 -8.25
CA LEU A 85 9.49 2.23 -7.98
C LEU A 85 9.42 1.41 -6.68
N TYR A 86 8.33 1.51 -5.92
CA TYR A 86 8.22 0.76 -4.67
C TYR A 86 8.26 -0.74 -4.91
N ASN A 87 9.28 -1.40 -4.35
CA ASN A 87 9.49 -2.84 -4.45
C ASN A 87 10.17 -3.40 -3.18
N GLN A 88 9.54 -3.20 -2.03
CA GLN A 88 10.00 -3.76 -0.76
C GLN A 88 8.97 -4.76 -0.22
N PRO A 89 9.41 -5.88 0.35
CA PRO A 89 8.50 -6.85 0.94
C PRO A 89 7.83 -6.28 2.20
N PHE A 90 6.72 -6.88 2.60
CA PHE A 90 6.05 -6.59 3.86
C PHE A 90 6.15 -7.76 4.81
N ASP A 91 6.54 -7.47 6.04
CA ASP A 91 6.43 -8.42 7.13
C ASP A 91 5.01 -8.39 7.74
N LYS A 92 4.69 -9.42 8.52
CA LYS A 92 3.42 -9.48 9.26
C LYS A 92 3.30 -8.30 10.23
N ASN A 93 2.08 -7.79 10.37
CA ASN A 93 1.73 -6.69 11.26
C ASN A 93 2.39 -5.33 10.92
N VAL A 94 2.86 -5.14 9.70
CA VAL A 94 3.31 -3.84 9.20
C VAL A 94 2.13 -3.01 8.68
N LEU A 95 1.23 -3.63 7.92
CA LEU A 95 0.02 -2.97 7.44
C LEU A 95 -1.02 -2.88 8.57
N PRO A 96 -1.59 -1.69 8.85
CA PRO A 96 -2.52 -1.52 9.96
C PRO A 96 -3.88 -2.18 9.70
N ASN A 97 -4.53 -2.65 10.78
CA ASN A 97 -5.84 -3.32 10.72
C ASN A 97 -7.02 -2.40 10.34
N SER A 98 -6.78 -1.12 10.17
CA SER A 98 -7.75 -0.15 9.65
C SER A 98 -7.72 -0.02 8.13
N LEU A 99 -6.69 -0.58 7.47
CA LEU A 99 -6.45 -0.37 6.04
C LEU A 99 -7.51 -1.08 5.20
N THR A 100 -8.23 -0.28 4.39
CA THR A 100 -9.30 -0.76 3.51
C THR A 100 -8.90 -0.72 2.03
N HIS A 101 -7.99 0.19 1.66
CA HIS A 101 -7.54 0.39 0.28
C HIS A 101 -6.01 0.35 0.20
N LEU A 102 -5.48 -0.57 -0.59
CA LEU A 102 -4.04 -0.71 -0.85
C LEU A 102 -3.75 -0.73 -2.34
N THR A 103 -2.91 0.20 -2.78
CA THR A 103 -2.45 0.26 -4.17
C THR A 103 -0.94 0.19 -4.22
N PHE A 104 -0.43 -0.83 -4.90
CA PHE A 104 0.99 -0.98 -5.19
C PHE A 104 1.40 -0.28 -6.48
N GLY A 105 2.63 0.23 -6.50
CA GLY A 105 3.23 0.84 -7.67
C GLY A 105 3.63 -0.17 -8.75
N TYR A 106 4.13 0.35 -9.86
CA TYR A 106 4.44 -0.43 -11.06
C TYR A 106 5.43 -1.59 -10.82
N ASP A 107 6.47 -1.36 -10.00
CA ASP A 107 7.60 -2.29 -9.82
C ASP A 107 7.38 -3.36 -8.76
N TYR A 108 6.33 -3.26 -7.94
CA TYR A 108 6.10 -4.21 -6.85
C TYR A 108 5.94 -5.64 -7.36
N ASN A 109 6.80 -6.55 -6.89
CA ASN A 109 6.78 -7.96 -7.28
C ASN A 109 7.31 -8.89 -6.18
N HIS A 110 6.96 -8.68 -4.93
CA HIS A 110 7.26 -9.63 -3.86
C HIS A 110 6.08 -10.54 -3.56
N PRO A 111 6.32 -11.80 -3.19
CA PRO A 111 5.26 -12.65 -2.68
C PRO A 111 4.63 -12.02 -1.43
N ILE A 112 3.36 -12.29 -1.24
CA ILE A 112 2.63 -11.85 -0.04
C ILE A 112 2.31 -13.12 0.76
N ASP A 113 2.88 -13.19 1.95
CA ASP A 113 2.66 -14.31 2.84
C ASP A 113 1.31 -14.19 3.57
N LYS A 114 0.87 -15.31 4.13
CA LYS A 114 -0.33 -15.34 4.96
C LYS A 114 -0.17 -14.38 6.15
N ASP A 115 -1.26 -13.70 6.50
CA ASP A 115 -1.37 -12.73 7.60
C ASP A 115 -0.57 -11.42 7.38
N VAL A 116 -0.12 -11.11 6.17
CA VAL A 116 0.48 -9.83 5.79
C VAL A 116 -0.61 -8.80 5.45
N LEU A 117 -1.62 -9.20 4.67
CA LEU A 117 -2.74 -8.31 4.35
C LEU A 117 -3.75 -8.29 5.51
N PRO A 118 -4.20 -7.10 5.95
CA PRO A 118 -5.15 -6.99 7.05
C PRO A 118 -6.56 -7.46 6.66
N ASP A 119 -7.29 -8.01 7.62
CA ASP A 119 -8.65 -8.51 7.44
C ASP A 119 -9.69 -7.43 7.12
N SER A 120 -9.34 -6.16 7.25
CA SER A 120 -10.17 -5.01 6.88
C SER A 120 -10.08 -4.65 5.40
N LEU A 121 -9.12 -5.21 4.65
CA LEU A 121 -8.83 -4.80 3.28
C LEU A 121 -9.96 -5.19 2.32
N THR A 122 -10.53 -4.20 1.63
CA THR A 122 -11.63 -4.37 0.67
C THR A 122 -11.21 -4.12 -0.78
N TYR A 123 -10.20 -3.27 -1.00
CA TYR A 123 -9.67 -2.92 -2.31
C TYR A 123 -8.16 -3.17 -2.37
N LEU A 124 -7.74 -4.02 -3.31
CA LEU A 124 -6.33 -4.34 -3.55
C LEU A 124 -5.99 -4.19 -5.03
N THR A 125 -5.01 -3.32 -5.32
CA THR A 125 -4.53 -3.10 -6.69
C THR A 125 -3.03 -3.34 -6.76
N PHE A 126 -2.63 -4.23 -7.67
CA PHE A 126 -1.23 -4.49 -8.00
C PHE A 126 -0.78 -3.73 -9.23
N GLY A 127 0.46 -3.27 -9.19
CA GLY A 127 1.13 -2.65 -10.33
C GLY A 127 1.49 -3.65 -11.44
N SER A 128 2.04 -3.10 -12.52
CA SER A 128 2.23 -3.84 -13.78
C SER A 128 3.18 -5.02 -13.69
N LYS A 129 4.21 -4.97 -12.82
CA LYS A 129 5.22 -6.03 -12.72
C LYS A 129 4.82 -7.20 -11.82
N TYR A 130 3.77 -7.06 -11.02
CA TYR A 130 3.38 -8.12 -10.08
C TYR A 130 3.04 -9.42 -10.80
N ASN A 131 3.74 -10.50 -10.44
CA ASN A 131 3.54 -11.83 -11.00
C ASN A 131 3.90 -12.94 -9.99
N GLN A 132 3.47 -12.81 -8.75
CA GLN A 132 3.67 -13.83 -7.72
C GLN A 132 2.39 -14.66 -7.53
N PRO A 133 2.52 -15.95 -7.28
CA PRO A 133 1.37 -16.80 -6.98
C PRO A 133 0.79 -16.44 -5.60
N PHE A 134 -0.47 -16.79 -5.40
CA PHE A 134 -1.12 -16.71 -4.09
C PHE A 134 -1.42 -18.11 -3.57
N ASP A 135 -1.02 -18.33 -2.32
CA ASP A 135 -1.48 -19.48 -1.56
C ASP A 135 -2.89 -19.26 -1.01
N LYS A 136 -3.52 -20.35 -0.58
CA LYS A 136 -4.83 -20.28 0.08
C LYS A 136 -4.75 -19.45 1.37
N ASN A 137 -5.78 -18.66 1.62
CA ASN A 137 -5.92 -17.82 2.80
C ASN A 137 -4.89 -16.67 2.92
N VAL A 138 -4.27 -16.26 1.81
CA VAL A 138 -3.44 -15.05 1.74
C VAL A 138 -4.32 -13.82 1.51
N LEU A 139 -5.28 -13.92 0.59
CA LEU A 139 -6.22 -12.84 0.33
C LEU A 139 -7.29 -12.79 1.44
N PRO A 140 -7.53 -11.62 2.06
CA PRO A 140 -8.48 -11.52 3.17
C PRO A 140 -9.93 -11.76 2.72
N SER A 141 -10.73 -12.33 3.61
CA SER A 141 -12.14 -12.65 3.34
C SER A 141 -13.06 -11.44 3.17
N SER A 142 -12.59 -10.26 3.51
CA SER A 142 -13.25 -8.96 3.31
C SER A 142 -13.07 -8.39 1.90
N LEU A 143 -12.11 -8.93 1.12
CA LEU A 143 -11.72 -8.35 -0.16
C LEU A 143 -12.86 -8.42 -1.18
N THR A 144 -13.27 -7.26 -1.71
CA THR A 144 -14.35 -7.14 -2.71
C THR A 144 -13.83 -6.77 -4.09
N HIS A 145 -12.70 -6.05 -4.17
CA HIS A 145 -12.11 -5.59 -5.42
C HIS A 145 -10.63 -5.98 -5.50
N LEU A 146 -10.27 -6.71 -6.54
CA LEU A 146 -8.91 -7.14 -6.81
C LEU A 146 -8.53 -6.80 -8.26
N THR A 147 -7.47 -6.03 -8.42
CA THR A 147 -6.94 -5.66 -9.73
C THR A 147 -5.49 -6.09 -9.85
N PHE A 148 -5.20 -6.87 -10.88
CA PHE A 148 -3.86 -7.26 -11.28
C PHE A 148 -3.34 -6.39 -12.44
N GLY A 149 -2.05 -6.08 -12.39
CA GLY A 149 -1.36 -5.39 -13.47
C GLY A 149 -1.04 -6.28 -14.68
N ASN A 150 -0.41 -5.69 -15.69
CA ASN A 150 -0.26 -6.30 -17.00
C ASN A 150 0.53 -7.61 -17.03
N LYS A 151 1.50 -7.81 -16.13
CA LYS A 151 2.37 -8.98 -16.16
C LYS A 151 1.86 -10.19 -15.39
N TYR A 152 0.78 -10.01 -14.61
CA TYR A 152 0.24 -11.13 -13.84
C TYR A 152 -0.22 -12.27 -14.74
N ASN A 153 0.37 -13.43 -14.56
CA ASN A 153 0.04 -14.64 -15.31
C ASN A 153 0.28 -15.91 -14.47
N GLN A 154 -0.05 -15.88 -13.18
CA GLN A 154 0.03 -17.07 -12.33
C GLN A 154 -1.31 -17.79 -12.32
N PRO A 155 -1.29 -19.14 -12.27
CA PRO A 155 -2.51 -19.90 -12.09
C PRO A 155 -3.15 -19.57 -10.74
N ILE A 156 -4.48 -19.53 -10.72
CA ILE A 156 -5.27 -19.33 -9.51
C ILE A 156 -6.01 -20.62 -9.22
N ASP A 157 -5.62 -21.27 -8.13
CA ASP A 157 -6.23 -22.50 -7.69
C ASP A 157 -7.61 -22.27 -7.05
N LYS A 158 -8.40 -23.35 -6.98
CA LYS A 158 -9.70 -23.33 -6.30
C LYS A 158 -9.54 -22.87 -4.83
N ASN A 159 -10.40 -21.98 -4.40
CA ASN A 159 -10.45 -21.39 -3.05
C ASN A 159 -9.26 -20.46 -2.69
N VAL A 160 -8.52 -19.93 -3.66
CA VAL A 160 -7.55 -18.85 -3.47
C VAL A 160 -8.25 -17.50 -3.42
N LEU A 161 -9.20 -17.28 -4.34
CA LEU A 161 -9.98 -16.04 -4.34
C LEU A 161 -11.07 -16.10 -3.24
N PRO A 162 -11.22 -15.03 -2.44
CA PRO A 162 -12.25 -14.99 -1.42
C PRO A 162 -13.66 -14.92 -2.02
N SER A 163 -14.63 -15.52 -1.35
CA SER A 163 -16.04 -15.55 -1.80
C SER A 163 -16.73 -14.17 -1.76
N SER A 164 -16.16 -13.23 -1.05
CA SER A 164 -16.59 -11.82 -1.00
C SER A 164 -16.29 -11.02 -2.26
N LEU A 165 -15.41 -11.56 -3.14
CA LEU A 165 -14.93 -10.82 -4.30
C LEU A 165 -16.04 -10.57 -5.31
N THR A 166 -16.31 -9.30 -5.60
CA THR A 166 -17.33 -8.85 -6.56
C THR A 166 -16.72 -8.29 -7.85
N HIS A 167 -15.48 -7.77 -7.77
CA HIS A 167 -14.77 -7.19 -8.90
C HIS A 167 -13.37 -7.77 -9.02
N LEU A 168 -13.08 -8.40 -10.16
CA LEU A 168 -11.78 -8.97 -10.47
C LEU A 168 -11.33 -8.50 -11.86
N THR A 169 -10.16 -7.86 -11.89
CA THR A 169 -9.57 -7.37 -13.14
C THR A 169 -8.20 -8.00 -13.32
N PHE A 170 -7.97 -8.58 -14.51
CA PHE A 170 -6.68 -9.07 -14.95
C PHE A 170 -6.06 -8.15 -15.99
N GLY A 171 -4.74 -8.05 -15.97
CA GLY A 171 -3.99 -7.35 -17.00
C GLY A 171 -3.89 -8.13 -18.32
N SER A 172 -3.31 -7.48 -19.32
CA SER A 172 -3.31 -7.97 -20.72
C SER A 172 -2.56 -9.28 -20.96
N LYS A 173 -1.69 -9.71 -20.05
CA LYS A 173 -0.92 -10.95 -20.20
C LYS A 173 -1.53 -12.17 -19.53
N TYR A 174 -2.63 -11.99 -18.80
CA TYR A 174 -3.27 -13.12 -18.15
C TYR A 174 -3.85 -14.10 -19.17
N ASN A 175 -3.32 -15.31 -19.18
CA ASN A 175 -3.73 -16.39 -20.09
C ASN A 175 -3.70 -17.76 -19.39
N GLN A 176 -4.13 -17.80 -18.12
CA GLN A 176 -4.22 -19.05 -17.39
C GLN A 176 -5.63 -19.63 -17.53
N LEU A 177 -5.69 -20.88 -17.93
CA LEU A 177 -6.93 -21.65 -17.83
C LEU A 177 -7.25 -21.85 -16.35
N THR A 178 -8.37 -21.34 -15.90
CA THR A 178 -8.92 -21.77 -14.61
C THR A 178 -9.15 -23.26 -14.69
N LYS A 179 -8.33 -24.06 -14.01
CA LYS A 179 -8.58 -25.48 -13.91
C LYS A 179 -9.85 -25.65 -13.05
N CYS A 180 -11.01 -25.68 -13.69
CA CYS A 180 -12.18 -26.28 -13.10
C CYS A 180 -11.86 -27.79 -12.96
N VAL A 181 -11.30 -28.16 -11.82
CA VAL A 181 -11.25 -29.57 -11.46
C VAL A 181 -12.68 -29.93 -11.03
N THR A 182 -13.35 -30.66 -11.94
CA THR A 182 -14.63 -31.34 -11.67
C THR A 182 -14.54 -32.20 -10.42
#